data_f23ea8129137e48a5085fa2611f0cbc0
#
_entry.id   f23ea8129137e48a5085fa2611f0cbc0
#
_cell.length_a   1.000
_cell.length_b   1.000
_cell.length_c   1.000
_cell.angle_alpha   90.00
_cell.angle_beta   90.00
_cell.angle_gamma   90.00
#
_symmetry.space_group_name_H-M   'P 1'
#
loop_
_entity.id
_entity.type
_entity.pdbx_description
1 polymer ?
#
loop_
_entity_poly.entity_id
_entity_poly.type
_entity_poly.pdbx_seq_one_letter_code
_entity_poly.pdbx_strand_id
1 'polypeptide(L)'
;MDCTIKELAGIMEKKILKVVGTIIRALQLMPPALREKPALAVSHGSRSQLIAAWMLRIPVVIIFDYEYAKTLPFVTPDWTIAPEVIPSQVISFDKRRLLRHPGIKEDIYVPAYKPEPGIREQFGISNEDILVTIRPPATEAHYHNPEAELLFAEVVETIGEHRNTRMVILPRNEKKQTEWIKNKWPGWCDERKIIIPEHVVN
;
A
#
# COMPACT_ATOMS: atom_id res chain seq x y z
N MET A 1 1.09 6.42 -35.19
CA MET A 1 2.48 6.14 -34.77
C MET A 1 3.02 7.11 -33.72
N ASP A 2 2.59 8.38 -33.73
CA ASP A 2 3.05 9.40 -32.76
C ASP A 2 2.52 9.25 -31.32
N CYS A 3 1.37 8.63 -31.09
CA CYS A 3 0.78 8.49 -29.74
C CYS A 3 1.61 7.53 -28.89
N THR A 4 2.07 6.43 -29.46
CA THR A 4 2.86 5.40 -28.75
C THR A 4 4.24 5.90 -28.31
N ILE A 5 4.89 6.78 -29.06
CA ILE A 5 6.21 7.33 -28.73
C ILE A 5 6.09 8.33 -27.56
N LYS A 6 5.05 9.17 -27.55
CA LYS A 6 4.79 10.11 -26.45
C LYS A 6 4.43 9.39 -25.15
N GLU A 7 3.65 8.33 -25.21
CA GLU A 7 3.34 7.49 -24.04
C GLU A 7 4.59 6.80 -23.49
N LEU A 8 5.40 6.21 -24.35
CA LEU A 8 6.67 5.59 -23.95
C LEU A 8 7.65 6.60 -23.35
N ALA A 9 7.76 7.80 -23.91
CA ALA A 9 8.56 8.89 -23.36
C ALA A 9 8.08 9.32 -21.98
N GLY A 10 6.79 9.51 -21.77
CA GLY A 10 6.20 9.85 -20.47
C GLY A 10 6.37 8.76 -19.39
N ILE A 11 6.31 7.48 -19.80
CA ILE A 11 6.58 6.34 -18.89
C ILE A 11 8.07 6.30 -18.50
N MET A 12 8.95 6.59 -19.44
CA MET A 12 10.39 6.60 -19.21
C MET A 12 10.81 7.76 -18.30
N GLU A 13 10.25 8.95 -18.52
CA GLU A 13 10.45 10.13 -17.65
C GLU A 13 10.01 9.87 -16.20
N LYS A 14 8.82 9.29 -16.00
CA LYS A 14 8.33 8.90 -14.66
C LYS A 14 9.24 7.87 -13.99
N LYS A 15 9.80 6.92 -14.74
CA LYS A 15 10.74 5.92 -14.20
C LYS A 15 12.05 6.57 -13.77
N ILE A 16 12.60 7.47 -14.57
CA ILE A 16 13.84 8.21 -14.26
C ILE A 16 13.64 9.06 -13.00
N LEU A 17 12.56 9.84 -12.91
CA LEU A 17 12.22 10.64 -11.74
C LEU A 17 12.11 9.79 -10.46
N LYS A 18 11.53 8.59 -10.56
CA LYS A 18 11.44 7.66 -9.42
C LYS A 18 12.83 7.15 -8.98
N VAL A 19 13.71 6.84 -9.91
CA VAL A 19 15.09 6.42 -9.60
C VAL A 19 15.85 7.57 -8.93
N VAL A 20 15.81 8.76 -9.52
CA VAL A 20 16.44 9.96 -8.96
C VAL A 20 15.91 10.26 -7.56
N GLY A 21 14.59 10.25 -7.37
CA GLY A 21 13.96 10.43 -6.06
C GLY A 21 14.39 9.38 -5.03
N THR A 22 14.57 8.12 -5.46
CA THR A 22 15.07 7.05 -4.58
C THR A 22 16.52 7.32 -4.14
N ILE A 23 17.38 7.78 -5.04
CA ILE A 23 18.77 8.12 -4.73
C ILE A 23 18.84 9.34 -3.81
N ILE A 24 18.11 10.41 -4.11
CA ILE A 24 18.05 11.60 -3.25
C ILE A 24 17.61 11.21 -1.83
N ARG A 25 16.58 10.39 -1.72
CA ARG A 25 16.10 9.91 -0.41
C ARG A 25 17.14 9.04 0.30
N ALA A 26 17.89 8.22 -0.41
CA ALA A 26 19.00 7.45 0.17
C ALA A 26 20.08 8.39 0.73
N LEU A 27 20.47 9.42 -0.01
CA LEU A 27 21.44 10.42 0.43
C LEU A 27 20.96 11.21 1.65
N GLN A 28 19.65 11.54 1.71
CA GLN A 28 19.04 12.20 2.87
C GLN A 28 19.06 11.34 4.14
N LEU A 29 19.04 10.01 4.01
CA LEU A 29 19.09 9.08 5.14
C LEU A 29 20.52 8.90 5.69
N MET A 30 21.55 9.23 4.92
CA MET A 30 22.94 9.01 5.33
C MET A 30 23.40 9.88 6.51
N PRO A 31 23.16 11.21 6.56
CA PRO A 31 23.60 12.04 7.68
C PRO A 31 23.07 11.58 9.05
N PRO A 32 21.76 11.32 9.23
CA PRO A 32 21.28 10.79 10.49
C PRO A 32 21.86 9.39 10.81
N ALA A 33 22.00 8.51 9.81
CA ALA A 33 22.59 7.19 10.01
C ALA A 33 24.07 7.27 10.43
N LEU A 34 24.84 8.20 9.88
CA LEU A 34 26.24 8.43 10.29
C LEU A 34 26.34 8.96 11.73
N ARG A 35 25.37 9.79 12.15
CA ARG A 35 25.32 10.35 13.51
C ARG A 35 24.93 9.29 14.53
N GLU A 36 23.86 8.55 14.25
CA GLU A 36 23.30 7.56 15.18
C GLU A 36 24.04 6.22 15.18
N LYS A 37 24.81 5.92 14.12
CA LYS A 37 25.61 4.69 13.93
C LYS A 37 24.81 3.41 14.22
N PRO A 38 23.65 3.18 13.57
CA PRO A 38 22.84 2.01 13.85
C PRO A 38 23.59 0.72 13.50
N ALA A 39 23.45 -0.29 14.35
CA ALA A 39 24.04 -1.61 14.12
C ALA A 39 23.28 -2.42 13.07
N LEU A 40 22.02 -2.06 12.79
CA LEU A 40 21.12 -2.76 11.86
C LEU A 40 20.12 -1.79 11.25
N ALA A 41 19.85 -1.93 9.96
CA ALA A 41 18.78 -1.24 9.25
C ALA A 41 17.64 -2.22 8.97
N VAL A 42 16.41 -1.89 9.41
CA VAL A 42 15.22 -2.71 9.17
C VAL A 42 14.19 -1.89 8.41
N SER A 43 13.61 -2.45 7.36
CA SER A 43 12.53 -1.78 6.62
C SER A 43 11.53 -2.73 5.98
N HIS A 44 10.33 -2.22 5.73
CA HIS A 44 9.33 -2.86 4.89
C HIS A 44 9.52 -2.41 3.44
N GLY A 45 10.40 -3.11 2.69
CA GLY A 45 10.62 -2.88 1.25
C GLY A 45 11.21 -1.54 0.83
N SER A 46 11.88 -0.79 1.73
CA SER A 46 12.46 0.52 1.39
C SER A 46 13.74 0.42 0.57
N ARG A 47 13.65 0.73 -0.72
CA ARG A 47 14.82 0.76 -1.62
C ARG A 47 15.83 1.85 -1.24
N SER A 48 15.35 3.02 -0.81
CA SER A 48 16.22 4.13 -0.40
C SER A 48 17.02 3.78 0.85
N GLN A 49 16.39 3.12 1.83
CA GLN A 49 17.10 2.68 3.04
C GLN A 49 18.11 1.57 2.71
N LEU A 50 17.75 0.62 1.84
CA LEU A 50 18.66 -0.43 1.39
C LEU A 50 19.92 0.14 0.75
N ILE A 51 19.78 1.14 -0.14
CA ILE A 51 20.91 1.82 -0.77
C ILE A 51 21.77 2.55 0.27
N ALA A 52 21.15 3.34 1.15
CA ALA A 52 21.88 4.11 2.17
C ALA A 52 22.65 3.20 3.12
N ALA A 53 22.02 2.14 3.60
CA ALA A 53 22.64 1.17 4.50
C ALA A 53 23.79 0.41 3.81
N TRP A 54 23.59 -0.01 2.55
CA TRP A 54 24.66 -0.63 1.75
C TRP A 54 25.88 0.28 1.59
N MET A 55 25.66 1.56 1.26
CA MET A 55 26.75 2.55 1.14
C MET A 55 27.51 2.75 2.46
N LEU A 56 26.80 2.68 3.58
CA LEU A 56 27.37 2.85 4.93
C LEU A 56 27.84 1.54 5.56
N ARG A 57 27.72 0.41 4.85
CA ARG A 57 28.06 -0.94 5.33
C ARG A 57 27.31 -1.33 6.60
N ILE A 58 26.07 -0.88 6.72
CA ILE A 58 25.17 -1.26 7.81
C ILE A 58 24.40 -2.50 7.37
N PRO A 59 24.38 -3.59 8.16
CA PRO A 59 23.57 -4.78 7.87
C PRO A 59 22.10 -4.45 7.66
N VAL A 60 21.43 -5.14 6.72
CA VAL A 60 20.06 -4.82 6.32
C VAL A 60 19.15 -6.02 6.43
N VAL A 61 18.02 -5.84 7.10
CA VAL A 61 16.88 -6.75 7.08
C VAL A 61 15.72 -6.09 6.33
N ILE A 62 15.20 -6.76 5.31
CA ILE A 62 13.99 -6.33 4.60
C ILE A 62 12.84 -7.27 4.96
N ILE A 63 11.71 -6.69 5.36
CA ILE A 63 10.45 -7.38 5.54
C ILE A 63 9.59 -7.08 4.32
N PHE A 64 8.94 -8.07 3.75
CA PHE A 64 7.95 -7.86 2.70
C PHE A 64 6.81 -8.88 2.80
N ASP A 65 5.64 -8.49 2.27
CA ASP A 65 4.39 -9.23 2.31
C ASP A 65 3.73 -9.32 0.92
N TYR A 66 4.52 -9.14 -0.14
CA TYR A 66 4.04 -9.02 -1.50
C TYR A 66 4.90 -9.84 -2.47
N GLU A 67 4.28 -10.77 -3.18
CA GLU A 67 4.96 -11.74 -4.05
C GLU A 67 5.66 -11.14 -5.28
N TYR A 68 5.22 -9.96 -5.72
CA TYR A 68 5.84 -9.23 -6.85
C TYR A 68 6.89 -8.23 -6.42
N ALA A 69 7.34 -8.28 -5.16
CA ALA A 69 8.43 -7.44 -4.68
C ALA A 69 9.73 -7.74 -5.46
N LYS A 70 10.26 -6.72 -6.12
CA LYS A 70 11.51 -6.83 -6.91
C LYS A 70 12.68 -6.25 -6.13
N THR A 71 13.79 -6.98 -6.16
CA THR A 71 15.09 -6.51 -5.64
C THR A 71 15.68 -5.40 -6.51
N LEU A 72 16.62 -4.67 -5.95
CA LEU A 72 17.55 -3.87 -6.75
C LEU A 72 18.61 -4.79 -7.37
N PRO A 73 19.04 -4.55 -8.64
CA PRO A 73 19.93 -5.47 -9.33
C PRO A 73 21.33 -5.57 -8.72
N PHE A 74 21.76 -4.55 -7.96
CA PHE A 74 23.15 -4.47 -7.45
C PHE A 74 23.25 -4.39 -5.93
N VAL A 75 22.13 -4.30 -5.23
CA VAL A 75 22.09 -4.16 -3.77
C VAL A 75 21.09 -5.17 -3.19
N THR A 76 21.62 -6.11 -2.42
CA THR A 76 20.83 -7.15 -1.77
C THR A 76 20.83 -6.96 -0.25
N PRO A 77 19.72 -7.22 0.45
CA PRO A 77 19.71 -7.23 1.90
C PRO A 77 20.52 -8.40 2.45
N ASP A 78 21.00 -8.29 3.69
CA ASP A 78 21.66 -9.40 4.40
C ASP A 78 20.65 -10.47 4.79
N TRP A 79 19.45 -10.05 5.19
CA TRP A 79 18.35 -10.95 5.50
C TRP A 79 17.03 -10.42 4.95
N THR A 80 16.17 -11.36 4.60
CA THR A 80 14.81 -11.08 4.15
C THR A 80 13.82 -11.84 5.01
N ILE A 81 12.75 -11.19 5.43
CA ILE A 81 11.65 -11.81 6.19
C ILE A 81 10.39 -11.76 5.32
N ALA A 82 9.74 -12.92 5.16
CA ALA A 82 8.53 -13.05 4.37
C ALA A 82 7.52 -14.01 4.98
N PRO A 83 6.20 -13.82 4.77
CA PRO A 83 5.18 -14.79 5.17
C PRO A 83 5.36 -16.14 4.49
N GLU A 84 5.01 -17.22 5.19
CA GLU A 84 5.04 -18.60 4.63
C GLU A 84 4.03 -18.79 3.49
N VAL A 85 2.95 -17.99 3.48
CA VAL A 85 1.93 -18.04 2.43
C VAL A 85 2.48 -17.64 1.06
N ILE A 86 3.57 -16.86 0.99
CA ILE A 86 4.20 -16.47 -0.27
C ILE A 86 5.08 -17.64 -0.76
N PRO A 87 4.81 -18.24 -1.93
CA PRO A 87 5.62 -19.36 -2.44
C PRO A 87 7.09 -18.96 -2.65
N SER A 88 8.02 -19.81 -2.21
CA SER A 88 9.45 -19.52 -2.33
C SER A 88 9.93 -19.35 -3.78
N GLN A 89 9.18 -19.89 -4.75
CA GLN A 89 9.50 -19.80 -6.18
C GLN A 89 9.38 -18.37 -6.73
N VAL A 90 8.44 -17.56 -6.19
CA VAL A 90 8.21 -16.19 -6.65
C VAL A 90 9.09 -15.17 -5.92
N ILE A 91 9.79 -15.59 -4.86
CA ILE A 91 10.66 -14.72 -4.10
C ILE A 91 11.99 -14.55 -4.84
N SER A 92 12.31 -13.32 -5.21
CA SER A 92 13.52 -12.97 -5.97
C SER A 92 14.77 -12.75 -5.10
N PHE A 93 14.66 -12.95 -3.79
CA PHE A 93 15.77 -12.80 -2.84
C PHE A 93 16.55 -14.11 -2.62
N ASP A 94 17.77 -14.02 -2.08
CA ASP A 94 18.57 -15.20 -1.75
C ASP A 94 17.85 -16.07 -0.71
N LYS A 95 17.48 -17.28 -1.13
CA LYS A 95 16.71 -18.23 -0.30
C LYS A 95 17.47 -18.68 0.95
N ARG A 96 18.80 -18.61 0.96
CA ARG A 96 19.62 -18.98 2.12
C ARG A 96 19.56 -17.94 3.24
N ARG A 97 19.15 -16.72 2.90
CA ARG A 97 19.01 -15.57 3.82
C ARG A 97 17.54 -15.17 3.98
N LEU A 98 16.63 -16.09 3.66
CA LEU A 98 15.19 -15.89 3.78
C LEU A 98 14.69 -16.53 5.08
N LEU A 99 14.17 -15.69 5.96
CA LEU A 99 13.45 -16.11 7.15
C LEU A 99 11.95 -16.11 6.85
N ARG A 100 11.28 -17.14 7.29
CA ARG A 100 9.84 -17.33 7.07
C ARG A 100 9.12 -17.19 8.40
N HIS A 101 7.93 -16.58 8.36
CA HIS A 101 7.05 -16.54 9.52
C HIS A 101 5.65 -17.03 9.15
N PRO A 102 4.96 -17.72 10.06
CA PRO A 102 3.57 -18.11 9.85
C PRO A 102 2.67 -16.86 9.89
N GLY A 103 1.51 -16.95 9.22
CA GLY A 103 0.53 -15.88 9.21
C GLY A 103 0.91 -14.68 8.33
N ILE A 104 0.25 -13.57 8.59
CA ILE A 104 0.42 -12.28 7.89
C ILE A 104 0.90 -11.21 8.86
N LYS A 105 1.32 -10.05 8.37
CA LYS A 105 1.85 -8.96 9.22
C LYS A 105 0.83 -8.44 10.23
N GLU A 106 -0.43 -8.53 9.89
CA GLU A 106 -1.56 -8.11 10.73
C GLU A 106 -1.67 -8.93 12.01
N ASP A 107 -1.21 -10.20 12.01
CA ASP A 107 -1.21 -11.08 13.19
C ASP A 107 -0.33 -10.56 14.33
N ILE A 108 0.58 -9.62 14.05
CA ILE A 108 1.44 -9.00 15.06
C ILE A 108 0.65 -8.03 15.96
N TYR A 109 -0.31 -7.31 15.41
CA TYR A 109 -1.00 -6.23 16.15
C TYR A 109 -2.50 -6.44 16.31
N VAL A 110 -3.16 -7.18 15.41
CA VAL A 110 -4.60 -7.43 15.51
C VAL A 110 -5.03 -8.12 16.82
N PRO A 111 -4.29 -9.10 17.36
CA PRO A 111 -4.66 -9.71 18.63
C PRO A 111 -4.68 -8.75 19.82
N ALA A 112 -3.87 -7.70 19.78
CA ALA A 112 -3.85 -6.67 20.82
C ALA A 112 -4.78 -5.48 20.54
N TYR A 113 -5.35 -5.42 19.34
CA TYR A 113 -6.22 -4.34 18.93
C TYR A 113 -7.56 -4.42 19.64
N LYS A 114 -7.97 -3.33 20.25
CA LYS A 114 -9.30 -3.17 20.84
C LYS A 114 -10.10 -2.24 19.96
N PRO A 115 -11.16 -2.72 19.29
CA PRO A 115 -12.02 -1.87 18.50
C PRO A 115 -12.60 -0.74 19.35
N GLU A 116 -12.58 0.47 18.81
CA GLU A 116 -13.23 1.60 19.45
C GLU A 116 -14.75 1.39 19.39
N PRO A 117 -15.46 1.42 20.54
CA PRO A 117 -16.91 1.31 20.54
C PRO A 117 -17.54 2.57 19.93
N GLY A 118 -18.70 2.41 19.28
CA GLY A 118 -19.46 3.55 18.77
C GLY A 118 -19.14 3.97 17.33
N ILE A 119 -18.30 3.22 16.59
CA ILE A 119 -18.01 3.54 15.19
C ILE A 119 -19.25 3.53 14.30
N ARG A 120 -20.21 2.64 14.58
CA ARG A 120 -21.47 2.58 13.85
C ARG A 120 -22.34 3.81 14.12
N GLU A 121 -22.45 4.20 15.38
CA GLU A 121 -23.17 5.38 15.81
C GLU A 121 -22.56 6.65 15.22
N GLN A 122 -21.24 6.75 15.20
CA GLN A 122 -20.52 7.87 14.60
C GLN A 122 -20.87 8.06 13.12
N PHE A 123 -21.05 6.97 12.39
CA PHE A 123 -21.47 7.00 10.99
C PHE A 123 -22.97 6.94 10.78
N GLY A 124 -23.78 6.85 11.84
CA GLY A 124 -25.25 6.70 11.77
C GLY A 124 -25.66 5.40 11.10
N ILE A 125 -24.90 4.31 11.32
CA ILE A 125 -25.16 2.98 10.75
C ILE A 125 -25.91 2.14 11.77
N SER A 126 -27.10 1.65 11.39
CA SER A 126 -27.91 0.77 12.22
C SER A 126 -27.20 -0.56 12.50
N ASN A 127 -27.55 -1.18 13.65
CA ASN A 127 -27.07 -2.54 13.96
C ASN A 127 -27.64 -3.60 13.00
N GLU A 128 -28.73 -3.29 12.32
CA GLU A 128 -29.34 -4.17 11.31
C GLU A 128 -28.67 -4.04 9.93
N ASP A 129 -27.91 -2.95 9.69
CA ASP A 129 -27.19 -2.75 8.45
C ASP A 129 -25.91 -3.60 8.42
N ILE A 130 -25.56 -4.09 7.25
CA ILE A 130 -24.25 -4.69 6.98
C ILE A 130 -23.26 -3.55 6.68
N LEU A 131 -22.32 -3.34 7.58
CA LEU A 131 -21.22 -2.40 7.35
C LEU A 131 -20.14 -3.05 6.48
N VAL A 132 -19.86 -2.44 5.34
CA VAL A 132 -18.78 -2.85 4.44
C VAL A 132 -17.74 -1.75 4.39
N THR A 133 -16.51 -2.07 4.78
CA THR A 133 -15.38 -1.14 4.65
C THR A 133 -14.62 -1.44 3.37
N ILE A 134 -14.45 -0.43 2.52
CA ILE A 134 -13.77 -0.58 1.22
C ILE A 134 -12.63 0.42 1.13
N ARG A 135 -11.48 -0.05 0.68
CA ARG A 135 -10.35 0.82 0.36
C ARG A 135 -10.10 0.80 -1.13
N PRO A 136 -10.21 1.95 -1.84
CA PRO A 136 -9.96 2.02 -3.28
C PRO A 136 -8.54 1.60 -3.66
N PRO A 137 -8.31 1.16 -4.91
CA PRO A 137 -6.99 0.77 -5.39
C PRO A 137 -5.99 1.94 -5.30
N ALA A 138 -4.71 1.59 -5.15
CA ALA A 138 -3.63 2.56 -5.08
C ALA A 138 -3.21 2.99 -6.49
N THR A 139 -3.91 3.97 -7.08
CA THR A 139 -3.71 4.42 -8.47
C THR A 139 -2.32 5.01 -8.75
N GLU A 140 -1.63 5.48 -7.71
CA GLU A 140 -0.27 6.06 -7.81
C GLU A 140 0.84 5.05 -7.46
N ALA A 141 0.48 3.82 -7.09
CA ALA A 141 1.45 2.79 -6.72
C ALA A 141 2.19 2.22 -7.94
N HIS A 142 3.37 1.68 -7.69
CA HIS A 142 4.19 1.03 -8.73
C HIS A 142 3.56 -0.23 -9.32
N TYR A 143 2.66 -0.85 -8.57
CA TYR A 143 1.93 -2.07 -8.91
C TYR A 143 0.49 -1.79 -9.35
N HIS A 144 0.16 -0.52 -9.66
CA HIS A 144 -1.17 -0.16 -10.12
C HIS A 144 -1.53 -0.91 -11.42
N ASN A 145 -2.69 -1.57 -11.39
CA ASN A 145 -3.32 -2.19 -12.54
C ASN A 145 -4.64 -1.44 -12.81
N PRO A 146 -4.87 -0.91 -14.04
CA PRO A 146 -6.13 -0.24 -14.39
C PRO A 146 -7.38 -1.10 -14.19
N GLU A 147 -7.27 -2.43 -14.35
CA GLU A 147 -8.37 -3.36 -14.06
C GLU A 147 -8.87 -3.27 -12.61
N ALA A 148 -8.00 -2.88 -11.68
CA ALA A 148 -8.39 -2.71 -10.28
C ALA A 148 -9.41 -1.59 -10.07
N GLU A 149 -9.42 -0.56 -10.93
CA GLU A 149 -10.43 0.51 -10.88
C GLU A 149 -11.78 0.03 -11.40
N LEU A 150 -11.78 -0.77 -12.47
CA LEU A 150 -12.99 -1.40 -12.99
C LEU A 150 -13.59 -2.36 -11.95
N LEU A 151 -12.75 -3.22 -11.38
CA LEU A 151 -13.18 -4.16 -10.34
C LEU A 151 -13.72 -3.43 -9.11
N PHE A 152 -13.09 -2.33 -8.70
CA PHE A 152 -13.56 -1.51 -7.59
C PHE A 152 -14.97 -0.95 -7.86
N ALA A 153 -15.22 -0.46 -9.08
CA ALA A 153 -16.52 0.04 -9.46
C ALA A 153 -17.59 -1.06 -9.42
N GLU A 154 -17.32 -2.21 -10.01
CA GLU A 154 -18.22 -3.38 -10.00
C GLU A 154 -18.53 -3.86 -8.57
N VAL A 155 -17.52 -3.90 -7.70
CA VAL A 155 -17.71 -4.29 -6.30
C VAL A 155 -18.62 -3.30 -5.57
N VAL A 156 -18.41 -1.99 -5.75
CA VAL A 156 -19.24 -0.95 -5.14
C VAL A 156 -20.68 -1.05 -5.66
N GLU A 157 -20.88 -1.25 -6.96
CA GLU A 157 -22.20 -1.39 -7.58
C GLU A 157 -22.91 -2.64 -7.08
N THR A 158 -22.26 -3.79 -7.09
CA THR A 158 -22.82 -5.05 -6.58
C THR A 158 -23.24 -4.94 -5.13
N ILE A 159 -22.38 -4.38 -4.25
CA ILE A 159 -22.71 -4.20 -2.83
C ILE A 159 -23.83 -3.17 -2.67
N GLY A 160 -23.81 -2.11 -3.47
CA GLY A 160 -24.80 -1.04 -3.45
C GLY A 160 -26.21 -1.47 -3.79
N GLU A 161 -26.40 -2.52 -4.56
CA GLU A 161 -27.74 -3.07 -4.86
C GLU A 161 -28.43 -3.71 -3.65
N HIS A 162 -27.66 -4.12 -2.64
CA HIS A 162 -28.24 -4.71 -1.43
C HIS A 162 -28.78 -3.62 -0.48
N ARG A 163 -30.06 -3.74 -0.12
CA ARG A 163 -30.78 -2.69 0.65
C ARG A 163 -30.16 -2.39 2.01
N ASN A 164 -29.73 -3.42 2.73
CA ASN A 164 -29.24 -3.29 4.11
C ASN A 164 -27.73 -3.16 4.19
N THR A 165 -27.08 -2.63 3.17
CA THR A 165 -25.64 -2.38 3.19
C THR A 165 -25.32 -0.90 3.35
N ARG A 166 -24.29 -0.59 4.13
CA ARG A 166 -23.66 0.72 4.24
C ARG A 166 -22.18 0.57 3.95
N MET A 167 -21.66 1.33 3.02
CA MET A 167 -20.28 1.27 2.61
C MET A 167 -19.52 2.46 3.20
N VAL A 168 -18.49 2.19 4.02
CA VAL A 168 -17.51 3.18 4.42
C VAL A 168 -16.32 3.04 3.49
N ILE A 169 -16.13 4.03 2.63
CA ILE A 169 -15.03 4.03 1.66
C ILE A 169 -13.91 4.92 2.19
N LEU A 170 -12.68 4.36 2.28
CA LEU A 170 -11.49 5.03 2.80
C LEU A 170 -10.53 5.39 1.65
N PRO A 171 -10.63 6.58 1.02
CA PRO A 171 -9.77 6.97 -0.08
C PRO A 171 -8.30 6.98 0.30
N ARG A 172 -7.43 6.59 -0.64
CA ARG A 172 -5.96 6.72 -0.49
C ARG A 172 -5.47 8.10 -0.90
N ASN A 173 -6.11 8.69 -1.90
CA ASN A 173 -5.95 10.07 -2.31
C ASN A 173 -7.27 10.77 -1.99
N GLU A 174 -7.31 11.45 -0.83
CA GLU A 174 -8.54 12.04 -0.28
C GLU A 174 -9.27 12.93 -1.28
N LYS A 175 -8.56 13.80 -1.99
CA LYS A 175 -9.19 14.73 -2.91
C LYS A 175 -9.70 14.05 -4.18
N LYS A 176 -8.79 13.42 -4.95
CA LYS A 176 -9.14 12.87 -6.28
C LYS A 176 -10.12 11.71 -6.21
N GLN A 177 -9.87 10.76 -5.30
CA GLN A 177 -10.75 9.58 -5.19
C GLN A 177 -12.09 9.94 -4.58
N THR A 178 -12.15 10.86 -3.61
CA THR A 178 -13.40 11.34 -3.05
C THR A 178 -14.26 12.04 -4.10
N GLU A 179 -13.69 12.95 -4.88
CA GLU A 179 -14.40 13.63 -5.97
C GLU A 179 -14.92 12.63 -7.01
N TRP A 180 -14.10 11.67 -7.39
CA TRP A 180 -14.48 10.64 -8.35
C TRP A 180 -15.64 9.78 -7.83
N ILE A 181 -15.60 9.32 -6.57
CA ILE A 181 -16.66 8.51 -5.94
C ILE A 181 -17.97 9.30 -5.86
N LYS A 182 -17.92 10.54 -5.38
CA LYS A 182 -19.10 11.41 -5.27
C LYS A 182 -19.73 11.70 -6.63
N ASN A 183 -18.92 11.88 -7.67
CA ASN A 183 -19.41 12.12 -9.02
C ASN A 183 -20.01 10.85 -9.66
N LYS A 184 -19.47 9.67 -9.33
CA LYS A 184 -19.95 8.43 -9.92
C LYS A 184 -21.23 7.92 -9.27
N TRP A 185 -21.37 8.07 -7.94
CA TRP A 185 -22.52 7.59 -7.17
C TRP A 185 -23.13 8.68 -6.28
N PRO A 186 -23.58 9.82 -6.85
CA PRO A 186 -24.09 10.94 -6.04
C PRO A 186 -25.29 10.56 -5.18
N GLY A 187 -26.28 9.84 -5.73
CA GLY A 187 -27.46 9.41 -4.97
C GLY A 187 -27.11 8.54 -3.77
N TRP A 188 -26.18 7.61 -3.91
CA TRP A 188 -25.77 6.75 -2.79
C TRP A 188 -24.96 7.51 -1.73
N CYS A 189 -24.29 8.58 -2.10
CA CYS A 189 -23.65 9.47 -1.14
C CYS A 189 -24.68 10.29 -0.37
N ASP A 190 -25.70 10.85 -1.07
CA ASP A 190 -26.79 11.64 -0.48
C ASP A 190 -27.66 10.79 0.46
N GLU A 191 -27.96 9.56 0.08
CA GLU A 191 -28.70 8.57 0.90
C GLU A 191 -27.85 7.95 2.01
N ARG A 192 -26.57 8.36 2.16
CA ARG A 192 -25.61 7.79 3.11
C ARG A 192 -25.41 6.28 2.96
N LYS A 193 -25.64 5.73 1.79
CA LYS A 193 -25.31 4.37 1.44
C LYS A 193 -23.78 4.22 1.24
N ILE A 194 -23.16 5.27 0.69
CA ILE A 194 -21.71 5.47 0.68
C ILE A 194 -21.35 6.57 1.66
N ILE A 195 -20.47 6.27 2.59
CA ILE A 195 -19.96 7.19 3.60
C ILE A 195 -18.44 7.33 3.36
N ILE A 196 -17.99 8.54 3.17
CA ILE A 196 -16.56 8.86 3.04
C ILE A 196 -16.20 9.72 4.26
N PRO A 197 -15.42 9.20 5.22
CA PRO A 197 -15.00 9.96 6.39
C PRO A 197 -14.12 11.16 5.98
N GLU A 198 -14.31 12.31 6.64
CA GLU A 198 -13.49 13.50 6.41
C GLU A 198 -12.06 13.32 6.94
N HIS A 199 -11.89 12.47 7.95
CA HIS A 199 -10.60 12.12 8.53
C HIS A 199 -10.49 10.61 8.68
N VAL A 200 -9.25 10.10 8.63
CA VAL A 200 -8.99 8.69 8.91
C VAL A 200 -9.48 8.39 10.33
N VAL A 201 -10.42 7.45 10.43
CA VAL A 201 -10.91 6.96 11.71
C VAL A 201 -9.81 6.07 12.28
N ASN A 202 -9.28 6.48 13.44
CA ASN A 202 -8.25 5.72 14.16
C ASN A 202 -8.86 4.57 14.94
#